data_8b78d34d0bbac3ebff5a49784037c737
#
_entry.id   8b78d34d0bbac3ebff5a49784037c737
#
_cell.length_a   1.000
_cell.length_b   1.000
_cell.length_c   1.000
_cell.angle_alpha   90.00
_cell.angle_beta   90.00
_cell.angle_gamma   90.00
#
_symmetry.space_group_name_H-M   'P 1'
#
loop_
_entity.id
_entity.type
_entity.pdbx_description
1 polymer ?
#
loop_
_entity_poly.entity_id
_entity_poly.type
_entity_poly.pdbx_seq_one_letter_code
_entity_poly.pdbx_strand_id
1 'polypeptide(L)'
;MLFRSRCNCKELVGYVYSTLELEVYQFLTTILDPNEIIQNTKQIIKPYELDIFIPKYNFAIECNPASTHNSTVDTWDSSKDPLPYTYHKMKTDLCEEKGIFLFHIFGYDWLWHKDVIQSMILNVLRKSSNKIYARQCVVKTVKSNDASSFLTANHRQGPAGSSVKLGLYYKDELVSLMTFSKMRNTIGTGSEDLSDCYELVRFCSKLNTSVVGGASKLFKHFILAYNPQRVRSFSDRAHTRGNLYSNLGFKEVRRSDPGYVWVNLYNDKPYHRYNAQKQNIREFLKDDSIDLSRTERDIMASHNFVQVFDSGTITWEWKSN
;
A
#
# COMPACT_ATOMS: atom_id res chain seq x y z
N MET A 1 -1.15 -12.41 -32.09
CA MET A 1 0.31 -12.26 -32.20
C MET A 1 0.83 -11.95 -30.80
N LEU A 2 1.33 -12.97 -30.09
CA LEU A 2 1.76 -12.90 -28.70
C LEU A 2 3.09 -12.15 -28.63
N PHE A 3 3.07 -10.90 -28.15
CA PHE A 3 4.29 -10.24 -27.70
C PHE A 3 4.71 -10.86 -26.36
N ARG A 4 5.41 -11.98 -26.43
CA ARG A 4 6.35 -12.35 -25.38
C ARG A 4 7.52 -11.36 -25.50
N SER A 5 7.51 -10.29 -24.72
CA SER A 5 8.72 -9.53 -24.49
C SER A 5 9.70 -10.48 -23.79
N ARG A 6 10.62 -11.05 -24.55
CA ARG A 6 11.78 -11.75 -23.98
C ARG A 6 12.52 -10.72 -23.14
N CYS A 7 12.42 -10.89 -21.83
CA CYS A 7 13.26 -10.16 -20.89
C CYS A 7 14.72 -10.34 -21.32
N ASN A 8 15.40 -9.26 -21.66
CA ASN A 8 16.85 -9.26 -21.82
C ASN A 8 17.47 -9.32 -20.42
N CYS A 9 17.39 -10.50 -19.79
CA CYS A 9 18.05 -10.76 -18.53
C CYS A 9 19.55 -10.81 -18.80
N LYS A 10 20.27 -9.79 -18.37
CA LYS A 10 21.73 -9.88 -18.27
C LYS A 10 22.04 -10.74 -17.06
N GLU A 11 22.67 -11.89 -17.31
CA GLU A 11 23.30 -12.69 -16.27
C GLU A 11 24.38 -11.85 -15.60
N LEU A 12 24.11 -11.42 -14.38
CA LEU A 12 25.12 -10.94 -13.45
C LEU A 12 25.25 -11.99 -12.35
N VAL A 13 26.33 -12.75 -12.42
CA VAL A 13 26.76 -13.72 -11.39
C VAL A 13 25.70 -14.80 -11.04
N GLY A 14 25.15 -15.49 -12.05
CA GLY A 14 24.33 -16.70 -11.84
C GLY A 14 22.91 -16.48 -11.33
N TYR A 15 22.43 -15.24 -11.21
CA TYR A 15 21.06 -14.89 -10.81
C TYR A 15 20.31 -14.25 -11.98
N VAL A 16 19.06 -14.69 -12.19
CA VAL A 16 18.13 -14.08 -13.16
C VAL A 16 17.26 -13.08 -12.38
N TYR A 17 17.44 -11.79 -12.63
CA TYR A 17 16.60 -10.74 -12.02
C TYR A 17 15.34 -10.51 -12.85
N SER A 18 14.22 -10.25 -12.17
CA SER A 18 13.05 -9.73 -12.85
C SER A 18 13.31 -8.28 -13.31
N THR A 19 12.62 -7.83 -14.36
CA THR A 19 12.72 -6.43 -14.82
C THR A 19 12.38 -5.46 -13.70
N LEU A 20 11.40 -5.79 -12.87
CA LEU A 20 10.99 -4.98 -11.72
C LEU A 20 12.11 -4.87 -10.68
N GLU A 21 12.75 -5.98 -10.30
CA GLU A 21 13.87 -5.98 -9.36
C GLU A 21 15.03 -5.13 -9.86
N LEU A 22 15.35 -5.26 -11.15
CA LEU A 22 16.43 -4.49 -11.76
C LEU A 22 16.14 -2.98 -11.72
N GLU A 23 14.93 -2.55 -12.06
CA GLU A 23 14.54 -1.14 -12.00
C GLU A 23 14.55 -0.58 -10.56
N VAL A 24 14.07 -1.38 -9.59
CA VAL A 24 14.10 -1.00 -8.17
C VAL A 24 15.54 -0.91 -7.68
N TYR A 25 16.39 -1.86 -8.01
CA TYR A 25 17.81 -1.81 -7.66
C TYR A 25 18.51 -0.61 -8.28
N GLN A 26 18.29 -0.34 -9.57
CA GLN A 26 18.83 0.84 -10.25
C GLN A 26 18.40 2.14 -9.55
N PHE A 27 17.13 2.25 -9.16
CA PHE A 27 16.65 3.39 -8.37
C PHE A 27 17.39 3.51 -7.03
N LEU A 28 17.54 2.40 -6.30
CA LEU A 28 18.22 2.42 -5.00
C LEU A 28 19.69 2.83 -5.11
N THR A 29 20.40 2.43 -6.17
CA THR A 29 21.79 2.81 -6.40
C THR A 29 21.98 4.29 -6.76
N THR A 30 20.92 5.02 -7.09
CA THR A 30 21.00 6.48 -7.22
C THR A 30 21.05 7.21 -5.88
N ILE A 31 20.73 6.53 -4.76
CA ILE A 31 20.57 7.14 -3.43
C ILE A 31 21.38 6.45 -2.32
N LEU A 32 21.86 5.24 -2.56
CA LEU A 32 22.66 4.42 -1.64
C LEU A 32 23.92 3.92 -2.34
N ASP A 33 24.97 3.64 -1.54
CA ASP A 33 26.13 2.89 -2.03
C ASP A 33 25.67 1.45 -2.37
N PRO A 34 26.04 0.90 -3.55
CA PRO A 34 25.74 -0.49 -3.89
C PRO A 34 26.18 -1.51 -2.83
N ASN A 35 27.25 -1.24 -2.08
CA ASN A 35 27.72 -2.10 -1.00
C ASN A 35 26.80 -2.10 0.25
N GLU A 36 25.88 -1.14 0.38
CA GLU A 36 24.87 -1.11 1.43
C GLU A 36 23.64 -1.98 1.09
N ILE A 37 23.57 -2.54 -0.14
CA ILE A 37 22.43 -3.28 -0.68
C ILE A 37 22.78 -4.75 -0.87
N ILE A 38 22.04 -5.63 -0.20
CA ILE A 38 22.19 -7.09 -0.36
C ILE A 38 21.02 -7.58 -1.22
N GLN A 39 21.31 -8.24 -2.33
CA GLN A 39 20.30 -8.82 -3.23
C GLN A 39 20.17 -10.32 -3.03
N ASN A 40 18.97 -10.85 -3.24
CA ASN A 40 18.65 -12.29 -3.31
C ASN A 40 19.19 -13.09 -2.11
N THR A 41 18.93 -12.60 -0.89
CA THR A 41 19.45 -13.24 0.31
C THR A 41 18.46 -14.20 0.95
N LYS A 42 18.89 -15.46 1.13
CA LYS A 42 18.15 -16.50 1.90
C LYS A 42 18.60 -16.60 3.36
N GLN A 43 19.54 -15.78 3.79
CA GLN A 43 20.11 -15.91 5.12
C GLN A 43 19.24 -15.31 6.22
N ILE A 44 18.33 -14.42 5.88
CA ILE A 44 17.57 -13.61 6.82
C ILE A 44 16.30 -14.33 7.29
N ILE A 45 15.46 -14.79 6.35
CA ILE A 45 14.15 -15.43 6.62
C ILE A 45 14.09 -16.85 6.06
N LYS A 46 15.11 -17.66 6.33
CA LYS A 46 15.20 -19.04 5.83
C LYS A 46 13.89 -19.81 5.98
N PRO A 47 13.51 -20.62 4.98
CA PRO A 47 14.21 -20.93 3.71
C PRO A 47 13.93 -19.89 2.60
N TYR A 48 13.17 -18.85 2.88
CA TYR A 48 12.71 -17.86 1.90
C TYR A 48 13.80 -16.83 1.59
N GLU A 49 13.72 -16.27 0.38
CA GLU A 49 14.61 -15.24 -0.12
C GLU A 49 14.00 -13.84 0.11
N LEU A 50 14.85 -12.85 0.32
CA LEU A 50 14.50 -11.43 0.19
C LEU A 50 15.18 -10.90 -1.07
N ASP A 51 14.42 -10.27 -1.96
CA ASP A 51 14.95 -9.74 -3.22
C ASP A 51 15.98 -8.64 -2.96
N ILE A 52 15.65 -7.71 -2.05
CA ILE A 52 16.56 -6.63 -1.66
C ILE A 52 16.52 -6.46 -0.15
N PHE A 53 17.70 -6.40 0.50
CA PHE A 53 17.82 -6.11 1.92
C PHE A 53 18.85 -5.00 2.16
N ILE A 54 18.50 -4.02 2.98
CA ILE A 54 19.33 -2.86 3.35
C ILE A 54 19.54 -2.87 4.86
N PRO A 55 20.58 -3.56 5.37
CA PRO A 55 20.80 -3.81 6.80
C PRO A 55 20.80 -2.54 7.66
N LYS A 56 21.42 -1.49 7.18
CA LYS A 56 21.55 -0.18 7.87
C LYS A 56 20.20 0.41 8.30
N TYR A 57 19.15 0.09 7.59
CA TYR A 57 17.80 0.61 7.86
C TYR A 57 16.84 -0.46 8.39
N ASN A 58 17.30 -1.71 8.59
CA ASN A 58 16.43 -2.86 8.83
C ASN A 58 15.24 -2.85 7.86
N PHE A 59 15.54 -2.68 6.58
CA PHE A 59 14.57 -2.47 5.51
C PHE A 59 14.81 -3.49 4.40
N ALA A 60 13.76 -4.18 3.99
CA ALA A 60 13.78 -5.09 2.85
C ALA A 60 12.70 -4.70 1.86
N ILE A 61 12.92 -5.03 0.60
CA ILE A 61 11.96 -4.83 -0.48
C ILE A 61 11.74 -6.20 -1.16
N GLU A 62 10.48 -6.47 -1.44
CA GLU A 62 10.02 -7.61 -2.21
C GLU A 62 9.36 -7.12 -3.48
N CYS A 63 9.79 -7.62 -4.62
CA CYS A 63 9.31 -7.23 -5.95
C CYS A 63 8.33 -8.28 -6.46
N ASN A 64 7.05 -7.91 -6.55
CA ASN A 64 5.94 -8.83 -6.82
C ASN A 64 5.26 -8.51 -8.18
N PRO A 65 5.84 -8.93 -9.32
CA PRO A 65 5.16 -8.79 -10.60
C PRO A 65 3.93 -9.71 -10.67
N ALA A 66 2.80 -9.21 -11.18
CA ALA A 66 1.54 -9.95 -11.21
C ALA A 66 1.61 -11.23 -12.05
N SER A 67 2.54 -11.34 -12.99
CA SER A 67 2.75 -12.53 -13.81
C SER A 67 3.26 -13.75 -13.03
N THR A 68 3.94 -13.54 -11.90
CA THR A 68 4.54 -14.59 -11.06
C THR A 68 4.02 -14.63 -9.64
N HIS A 69 3.38 -13.56 -9.15
CA HIS A 69 2.86 -13.44 -7.80
C HIS A 69 1.32 -13.36 -7.79
N ASN A 70 0.65 -14.39 -8.28
CA ASN A 70 -0.81 -14.40 -8.40
C ASN A 70 -1.42 -15.78 -8.09
N SER A 71 -2.75 -15.83 -7.99
CA SER A 71 -3.52 -17.02 -7.58
C SER A 71 -3.56 -18.16 -8.60
N THR A 72 -3.06 -17.98 -9.82
CA THR A 72 -3.17 -18.96 -10.92
C THR A 72 -1.82 -19.56 -11.30
N VAL A 73 -0.76 -19.22 -10.57
CA VAL A 73 0.58 -19.68 -10.95
C VAL A 73 0.78 -21.12 -10.51
N ASP A 74 0.87 -22.02 -11.48
CA ASP A 74 1.23 -23.43 -11.28
C ASP A 74 2.69 -23.63 -10.82
N THR A 75 3.45 -22.52 -10.70
CA THR A 75 4.87 -22.55 -10.29
C THR A 75 5.07 -22.69 -8.78
N TRP A 76 4.01 -22.57 -8.00
CA TRP A 76 4.06 -22.84 -6.57
C TRP A 76 4.03 -24.35 -6.36
N ASP A 77 5.15 -24.91 -5.95
CA ASP A 77 5.21 -26.29 -5.51
C ASP A 77 4.33 -26.45 -4.27
N SER A 78 3.09 -26.84 -4.49
CA SER A 78 2.05 -26.99 -3.46
C SER A 78 2.43 -27.95 -2.33
N SER A 79 3.51 -28.71 -2.48
CA SER A 79 4.04 -29.63 -1.46
C SER A 79 4.98 -28.95 -0.47
N LYS A 80 5.47 -27.73 -0.77
CA LYS A 80 6.52 -27.05 0.00
C LYS A 80 6.19 -25.65 0.47
N ASP A 81 5.20 -24.99 -0.13
CA ASP A 81 4.93 -23.58 0.11
C ASP A 81 3.58 -23.33 0.79
N PRO A 82 3.48 -22.25 1.59
CA PRO A 82 2.21 -21.80 2.11
C PRO A 82 1.26 -21.50 0.98
N LEU A 83 -0.04 -21.54 1.26
CA LEU A 83 -1.08 -21.21 0.29
C LEU A 83 -0.78 -19.87 -0.38
N PRO A 84 -0.92 -19.74 -1.72
CA PRO A 84 -0.52 -18.53 -2.43
C PRO A 84 -1.07 -17.22 -1.85
N TYR A 85 -2.28 -17.25 -1.26
CA TYR A 85 -2.89 -16.08 -0.64
C TYR A 85 -2.22 -15.64 0.68
N THR A 86 -1.42 -16.50 1.34
CA THR A 86 -0.72 -16.17 2.59
C THR A 86 0.76 -15.87 2.41
N TYR A 87 1.31 -16.04 1.21
CA TYR A 87 2.75 -15.96 0.97
C TYR A 87 3.35 -14.61 1.35
N HIS A 88 2.78 -13.50 0.87
CA HIS A 88 3.27 -12.16 1.21
C HIS A 88 3.12 -11.86 2.69
N LYS A 89 1.99 -12.27 3.29
CA LYS A 89 1.75 -12.15 4.74
C LYS A 89 2.81 -12.91 5.54
N MET A 90 3.08 -14.16 5.18
CA MET A 90 4.08 -14.99 5.86
C MET A 90 5.48 -14.35 5.81
N LYS A 91 5.95 -13.90 4.63
CA LYS A 91 7.24 -13.21 4.52
C LYS A 91 7.26 -11.92 5.36
N THR A 92 6.15 -11.19 5.39
CA THR A 92 6.00 -9.99 6.24
C THR A 92 6.10 -10.35 7.72
N ASP A 93 5.40 -11.40 8.17
CA ASP A 93 5.44 -11.88 9.57
C ASP A 93 6.87 -12.25 9.98
N LEU A 94 7.57 -13.06 9.17
CA LEU A 94 8.95 -13.46 9.42
C LEU A 94 9.93 -12.28 9.49
N CYS A 95 9.73 -11.26 8.69
CA CYS A 95 10.53 -10.03 8.74
C CYS A 95 10.22 -9.21 9.99
N GLU A 96 8.93 -9.04 10.34
CA GLU A 96 8.49 -8.32 11.54
C GLU A 96 9.08 -8.95 12.81
N GLU A 97 9.09 -10.27 12.94
CA GLU A 97 9.72 -11.01 14.06
C GLU A 97 11.21 -10.66 14.25
N LYS A 98 11.89 -10.30 13.16
CA LYS A 98 13.30 -9.88 13.16
C LYS A 98 13.50 -8.34 13.23
N GLY A 99 12.40 -7.58 13.40
CA GLY A 99 12.46 -6.13 13.41
C GLY A 99 12.74 -5.50 12.04
N ILE A 100 12.63 -6.27 10.95
CA ILE A 100 12.84 -5.82 9.59
C ILE A 100 11.50 -5.34 9.01
N PHE A 101 11.51 -4.22 8.32
CA PHE A 101 10.38 -3.76 7.53
C PHE A 101 10.46 -4.32 6.12
N LEU A 102 9.57 -5.23 5.77
CA LEU A 102 9.42 -5.71 4.41
C LEU A 102 8.42 -4.83 3.66
N PHE A 103 8.89 -4.15 2.63
CA PHE A 103 8.09 -3.29 1.76
C PHE A 103 7.82 -4.05 0.46
N HIS A 104 6.56 -4.31 0.16
CA HIS A 104 6.18 -4.99 -1.07
C HIS A 104 5.97 -3.98 -2.19
N ILE A 105 6.64 -4.19 -3.33
CA ILE A 105 6.40 -3.44 -4.56
C ILE A 105 5.66 -4.36 -5.52
N PHE A 106 4.37 -4.15 -5.66
CA PHE A 106 3.59 -4.84 -6.68
C PHE A 106 3.85 -4.22 -8.07
N GLY A 107 3.93 -5.05 -9.11
CA GLY A 107 4.23 -4.59 -10.47
C GLY A 107 3.32 -3.45 -10.93
N TYR A 108 2.03 -3.55 -10.61
CA TYR A 108 1.05 -2.50 -10.92
C TYR A 108 1.28 -1.19 -10.15
N ASP A 109 1.77 -1.23 -8.90
CA ASP A 109 2.11 -0.02 -8.16
C ASP A 109 3.31 0.68 -8.78
N TRP A 110 4.33 -0.09 -9.21
CA TRP A 110 5.50 0.46 -9.88
C TRP A 110 5.17 1.03 -11.26
N LEU A 111 4.26 0.41 -11.98
CA LEU A 111 3.84 0.88 -13.31
C LEU A 111 2.98 2.15 -13.25
N TRP A 112 2.02 2.19 -12.31
CA TRP A 112 1.01 3.26 -12.28
C TRP A 112 1.27 4.35 -11.24
N HIS A 113 2.13 4.08 -10.22
CA HIS A 113 2.39 4.98 -9.09
C HIS A 113 3.89 5.05 -8.74
N LYS A 114 4.78 4.92 -9.72
CA LYS A 114 6.25 4.84 -9.53
C LYS A 114 6.78 5.95 -8.63
N ASP A 115 6.41 7.21 -8.92
CA ASP A 115 6.88 8.37 -8.17
C ASP A 115 6.45 8.33 -6.69
N VAL A 116 5.23 7.84 -6.44
CA VAL A 116 4.71 7.69 -5.06
C VAL A 116 5.49 6.60 -4.33
N ILE A 117 5.70 5.44 -4.95
CA ILE A 117 6.46 4.32 -4.36
C ILE A 117 7.90 4.75 -4.08
N GLN A 118 8.57 5.40 -5.02
CA GLN A 118 9.91 5.95 -4.83
C GLN A 118 9.96 6.96 -3.67
N SER A 119 8.99 7.87 -3.59
CA SER A 119 8.89 8.83 -2.49
C SER A 119 8.68 8.15 -1.13
N MET A 120 7.89 7.07 -1.08
CA MET A 120 7.70 6.28 0.15
C MET A 120 9.01 5.60 0.58
N ILE A 121 9.76 5.02 -0.35
CA ILE A 121 11.08 4.42 -0.09
C ILE A 121 12.07 5.48 0.41
N LEU A 122 12.15 6.64 -0.25
CA LEU A 122 12.99 7.77 0.19
C LEU A 122 12.65 8.21 1.62
N ASN A 123 11.38 8.20 1.98
CA ASN A 123 10.95 8.55 3.34
C ASN A 123 11.43 7.50 4.37
N VAL A 124 11.27 6.21 4.08
CA VAL A 124 11.77 5.11 4.93
C VAL A 124 13.29 5.23 5.12
N LEU A 125 14.02 5.49 4.05
CA LEU A 125 15.48 5.66 4.06
C LEU A 125 15.93 7.03 4.61
N ARG A 126 15.01 7.92 4.98
CA ARG A 126 15.27 9.30 5.43
C ARG A 126 16.07 10.13 4.40
N LYS A 127 15.83 9.86 3.12
CA LYS A 127 16.49 10.50 1.96
C LYS A 127 15.56 11.44 1.19
N SER A 128 14.37 11.77 1.73
CA SER A 128 13.49 12.79 1.13
C SER A 128 14.24 14.11 0.93
N SER A 129 14.18 14.64 -0.29
CA SER A 129 14.95 15.84 -0.68
C SER A 129 14.51 17.10 0.05
N ASN A 130 13.22 17.18 0.44
CA ASN A 130 12.67 18.32 1.15
C ASN A 130 12.32 17.96 2.58
N LYS A 131 12.71 18.81 3.53
CA LYS A 131 12.35 18.67 4.94
C LYS A 131 11.69 19.94 5.43
N ILE A 132 10.44 19.83 5.86
CA ILE A 132 9.62 20.92 6.39
C ILE A 132 9.24 20.59 7.83
N TYR A 133 9.23 21.57 8.72
CA TYR A 133 8.77 21.38 10.08
C TYR A 133 7.33 21.87 10.21
N ALA A 134 6.43 21.05 10.76
CA ALA A 134 5.03 21.39 10.90
C ALA A 134 4.78 22.68 11.69
N ARG A 135 5.69 23.08 12.61
CA ARG A 135 5.61 24.36 13.32
C ARG A 135 5.64 25.57 12.39
N GLN A 136 6.21 25.44 11.21
CA GLN A 136 6.29 26.48 10.17
C GLN A 136 5.06 26.49 9.24
N CYS A 137 4.17 25.50 9.39
CA CYS A 137 3.00 25.35 8.54
C CYS A 137 1.74 25.87 9.24
N VAL A 138 0.77 26.32 8.46
CA VAL A 138 -0.57 26.67 8.90
C VAL A 138 -1.54 25.56 8.55
N VAL A 139 -2.46 25.21 9.47
CA VAL A 139 -3.55 24.27 9.17
C VAL A 139 -4.69 25.03 8.53
N LYS A 140 -5.17 24.56 7.39
CA LYS A 140 -6.36 25.09 6.70
C LYS A 140 -7.26 23.94 6.25
N THR A 141 -8.57 24.20 6.15
CA THR A 141 -9.50 23.28 5.46
C THR A 141 -9.20 23.30 3.97
N VAL A 142 -9.22 22.12 3.32
CA VAL A 142 -8.92 21.96 1.89
C VAL A 142 -10.22 21.70 1.12
N LYS A 143 -10.40 22.38 0.00
CA LYS A 143 -11.56 22.15 -0.90
C LYS A 143 -11.47 20.73 -1.51
N SER A 144 -12.63 20.16 -1.83
CA SER A 144 -12.70 18.77 -2.33
C SER A 144 -11.88 18.53 -3.59
N ASN A 145 -11.89 19.46 -4.55
CA ASN A 145 -11.13 19.33 -5.78
C ASN A 145 -9.61 19.38 -5.53
N ASP A 146 -9.17 20.32 -4.67
CA ASP A 146 -7.74 20.46 -4.33
C ASP A 146 -7.23 19.22 -3.57
N ALA A 147 -8.06 18.70 -2.63
CA ALA A 147 -7.75 17.47 -1.91
C ALA A 147 -7.69 16.25 -2.83
N SER A 148 -8.63 16.14 -3.79
CA SER A 148 -8.62 15.06 -4.78
C SER A 148 -7.37 15.13 -5.66
N SER A 149 -7.02 16.29 -6.18
CA SER A 149 -5.82 16.49 -7.00
C SER A 149 -4.55 16.18 -6.22
N PHE A 150 -4.46 16.65 -4.96
CA PHE A 150 -3.32 16.36 -4.09
C PHE A 150 -3.17 14.86 -3.80
N LEU A 151 -4.27 14.16 -3.47
CA LEU A 151 -4.24 12.72 -3.19
C LEU A 151 -3.93 11.90 -4.45
N THR A 152 -4.43 12.30 -5.61
CA THR A 152 -4.09 11.64 -6.89
C THR A 152 -2.60 11.71 -7.17
N ALA A 153 -1.97 12.83 -6.89
CA ALA A 153 -0.53 13.03 -7.15
C ALA A 153 0.39 12.43 -6.08
N ASN A 154 -0.09 12.27 -4.82
CA ASN A 154 0.81 12.02 -3.69
C ASN A 154 0.44 10.79 -2.84
N HIS A 155 -0.67 10.11 -3.13
CA HIS A 155 -1.12 8.94 -2.35
C HIS A 155 -1.35 7.73 -3.25
N ARG A 156 -0.73 6.58 -2.93
CA ARG A 156 -0.82 5.34 -3.72
C ARG A 156 -2.26 4.92 -4.07
N GLN A 157 -3.18 5.03 -3.12
CA GLN A 157 -4.58 4.67 -3.32
C GLN A 157 -5.44 5.83 -3.84
N GLY A 158 -4.86 7.00 -4.08
CA GLY A 158 -5.58 8.17 -4.55
C GLY A 158 -6.67 8.69 -3.58
N PRO A 159 -7.61 9.50 -4.10
CA PRO A 159 -8.68 10.08 -3.31
C PRO A 159 -9.71 9.04 -2.86
N ALA A 160 -10.36 9.34 -1.73
CA ALA A 160 -11.52 8.60 -1.22
C ALA A 160 -12.53 9.57 -0.60
N GLY A 161 -13.79 9.13 -0.49
CA GLY A 161 -14.86 9.92 0.10
C GLY A 161 -14.52 10.35 1.53
N SER A 162 -14.55 11.65 1.79
CA SER A 162 -14.25 12.22 3.11
C SER A 162 -15.04 13.50 3.33
N SER A 163 -15.51 13.70 4.57
CA SER A 163 -16.25 14.89 4.98
C SER A 163 -15.34 16.00 5.52
N VAL A 164 -14.22 15.63 6.13
CA VAL A 164 -13.24 16.57 6.68
C VAL A 164 -11.92 16.42 5.94
N LYS A 165 -11.33 17.54 5.52
CA LYS A 165 -10.08 17.60 4.77
C LYS A 165 -9.22 18.71 5.37
N LEU A 166 -8.14 18.35 6.06
CA LEU A 166 -7.24 19.28 6.74
C LEU A 166 -5.86 19.21 6.09
N GLY A 167 -5.38 20.37 5.64
CA GLY A 167 -4.07 20.50 4.99
C GLY A 167 -3.09 21.33 5.82
N LEU A 168 -1.82 20.95 5.73
CA LEU A 168 -0.71 21.81 6.15
C LEU A 168 -0.22 22.63 4.97
N TYR A 169 -0.18 23.94 5.15
CA TYR A 169 0.33 24.89 4.17
C TYR A 169 1.65 25.49 4.63
N TYR A 170 2.65 25.40 3.79
CA TYR A 170 3.96 26.03 3.96
C TYR A 170 4.19 27.02 2.83
N LYS A 171 4.36 28.31 3.15
CA LYS A 171 4.45 29.40 2.14
C LYS A 171 3.33 29.29 1.09
N ASP A 172 2.07 29.16 1.58
CA ASP A 172 0.83 29.01 0.80
C ASP A 172 0.74 27.75 -0.10
N GLU A 173 1.73 26.87 -0.06
CA GLU A 173 1.68 25.58 -0.74
C GLU A 173 1.12 24.49 0.19
N LEU A 174 0.21 23.65 -0.31
CA LEU A 174 -0.27 22.44 0.39
C LEU A 174 0.84 21.39 0.38
N VAL A 175 1.37 21.06 1.57
CA VAL A 175 2.51 20.13 1.72
C VAL A 175 2.14 18.83 2.41
N SER A 176 1.00 18.77 3.10
CA SER A 176 0.50 17.52 3.69
C SER A 176 -1.01 17.60 3.86
N LEU A 177 -1.69 16.47 3.71
CA LEU A 177 -3.14 16.37 3.77
C LEU A 177 -3.57 15.18 4.63
N MET A 178 -4.55 15.41 5.50
CA MET A 178 -5.21 14.36 6.29
C MET A 178 -6.72 14.48 6.12
N THR A 179 -7.39 13.36 5.82
CA THR A 179 -8.84 13.36 5.55
C THR A 179 -9.57 12.40 6.46
N PHE A 180 -10.81 12.78 6.84
CA PHE A 180 -11.67 11.98 7.70
C PHE A 180 -13.07 11.85 7.12
N SER A 181 -13.74 10.74 7.44
CA SER A 181 -15.17 10.56 7.23
C SER A 181 -15.86 10.18 8.53
N LYS A 182 -17.17 10.39 8.63
CA LYS A 182 -17.96 9.76 9.70
C LYS A 182 -17.89 8.25 9.52
N MET A 183 -17.82 7.51 10.62
CA MET A 183 -17.95 6.05 10.57
C MET A 183 -19.33 5.67 10.08
N ARG A 184 -19.40 4.61 9.29
CA ARG A 184 -20.67 4.04 8.80
C ARG A 184 -21.02 2.83 9.66
N ASN A 185 -22.31 2.65 9.93
CA ASN A 185 -22.79 1.39 10.47
C ASN A 185 -22.54 0.29 9.45
N THR A 186 -21.72 -0.67 9.81
CA THR A 186 -21.50 -1.88 9.02
C THR A 186 -22.34 -3.02 9.59
N ILE A 187 -22.65 -4.01 8.77
CA ILE A 187 -23.36 -5.21 9.22
C ILE A 187 -22.58 -5.80 10.41
N GLY A 188 -23.24 -5.92 11.57
CA GLY A 188 -22.62 -6.46 12.81
C GLY A 188 -22.21 -5.43 13.86
N THR A 189 -22.33 -4.11 13.62
CA THR A 189 -22.03 -3.07 14.65
C THR A 189 -23.21 -2.76 15.58
N GLY A 190 -24.37 -3.39 15.40
CA GLY A 190 -25.53 -3.14 16.24
C GLY A 190 -26.09 -1.71 16.15
N SER A 191 -26.78 -1.26 17.20
CA SER A 191 -27.34 0.09 17.33
C SER A 191 -26.37 1.06 18.02
N GLU A 192 -25.06 0.91 17.81
CA GLU A 192 -24.05 1.78 18.43
C GLU A 192 -24.18 3.21 17.87
N ASP A 193 -24.21 4.21 18.76
CA ASP A 193 -24.17 5.61 18.33
C ASP A 193 -22.77 5.94 17.78
N LEU A 194 -22.70 6.18 16.49
CA LEU A 194 -21.46 6.53 15.78
C LEU A 194 -21.37 8.03 15.43
N SER A 195 -22.24 8.87 16.03
CA SER A 195 -22.33 10.30 15.69
C SER A 195 -21.00 11.03 15.80
N ASP A 196 -20.19 10.71 16.84
CA ASP A 196 -18.87 11.29 17.08
C ASP A 196 -17.71 10.31 16.80
N CYS A 197 -17.98 9.32 15.97
CA CYS A 197 -16.99 8.35 15.50
C CYS A 197 -16.56 8.65 14.07
N TYR A 198 -15.24 8.64 13.86
CA TYR A 198 -14.64 8.97 12.56
C TYR A 198 -13.69 7.89 12.08
N GLU A 199 -13.49 7.87 10.77
CA GLU A 199 -12.41 7.13 10.12
C GLU A 199 -11.38 8.12 9.61
N LEU A 200 -10.09 7.94 9.96
CA LEU A 200 -8.98 8.59 9.27
C LEU A 200 -8.77 7.84 7.96
N VAL A 201 -9.18 8.46 6.86
CA VAL A 201 -9.29 7.82 5.54
C VAL A 201 -7.97 7.87 4.79
N ARG A 202 -7.31 9.05 4.74
CA ARG A 202 -6.04 9.26 4.03
C ARG A 202 -5.14 10.21 4.80
N PHE A 203 -3.85 9.92 4.74
CA PHE A 203 -2.79 10.83 5.14
C PHE A 203 -1.60 10.68 4.19
N CYS A 204 -1.14 11.79 3.62
CA CYS A 204 0.12 11.83 2.90
C CYS A 204 0.74 13.24 2.94
N SER A 205 2.03 13.29 2.63
CA SER A 205 2.75 14.52 2.33
C SER A 205 3.03 14.61 0.82
N LYS A 206 3.36 15.80 0.34
CA LYS A 206 3.82 16.02 -1.03
C LYS A 206 5.00 15.10 -1.33
N LEU A 207 5.10 14.59 -2.56
CA LEU A 207 6.20 13.73 -3.01
C LEU A 207 7.56 14.30 -2.60
N ASN A 208 8.47 13.43 -2.21
CA ASN A 208 9.84 13.75 -1.82
C ASN A 208 9.96 14.78 -0.68
N THR A 209 8.90 14.92 0.12
CA THR A 209 8.83 15.91 1.20
C THR A 209 8.50 15.21 2.53
N SER A 210 9.40 15.37 3.50
CA SER A 210 9.18 14.95 4.88
C SER A 210 8.66 16.13 5.70
N VAL A 211 7.39 16.08 6.15
CA VAL A 211 6.80 17.11 7.02
C VAL A 211 6.87 16.65 8.46
N VAL A 212 7.96 17.01 9.15
CA VAL A 212 8.24 16.57 10.53
C VAL A 212 7.17 17.10 11.49
N GLY A 213 6.49 16.21 12.20
CA GLY A 213 5.36 16.54 13.09
C GLY A 213 4.06 16.86 12.36
N GLY A 214 3.99 16.66 11.03
CA GLY A 214 2.83 17.01 10.22
C GLY A 214 1.56 16.26 10.63
N ALA A 215 1.65 14.95 10.75
CA ALA A 215 0.53 14.12 11.15
C ALA A 215 0.00 14.52 12.56
N SER A 216 0.90 14.68 13.51
CA SER A 216 0.53 15.07 14.89
C SER A 216 -0.16 16.44 14.93
N LYS A 217 0.31 17.42 14.15
CA LYS A 217 -0.32 18.74 14.09
C LYS A 217 -1.71 18.70 13.48
N LEU A 218 -1.89 17.96 12.37
CA LEU A 218 -3.19 17.79 11.73
C LEU A 218 -4.17 17.02 12.61
N PHE A 219 -3.73 15.92 13.22
CA PHE A 219 -4.58 15.10 14.07
C PHE A 219 -4.98 15.85 15.35
N LYS A 220 -4.05 16.56 16.00
CA LYS A 220 -4.36 17.40 17.15
C LYS A 220 -5.39 18.49 16.79
N HIS A 221 -5.24 19.13 15.63
CA HIS A 221 -6.22 20.12 15.16
C HIS A 221 -7.59 19.48 14.94
N PHE A 222 -7.62 18.27 14.34
CA PHE A 222 -8.87 17.52 14.16
C PHE A 222 -9.56 17.22 15.48
N ILE A 223 -8.82 16.71 16.48
CA ILE A 223 -9.38 16.42 17.81
C ILE A 223 -10.00 17.68 18.43
N LEU A 224 -9.29 18.80 18.41
CA LEU A 224 -9.75 20.06 19.02
C LEU A 224 -10.98 20.64 18.30
N ALA A 225 -11.08 20.51 16.97
CA ALA A 225 -12.14 21.09 16.18
C ALA A 225 -13.41 20.23 16.11
N TYR A 226 -13.28 18.90 16.19
CA TYR A 226 -14.39 17.96 15.95
C TYR A 226 -14.75 17.13 17.20
N ASN A 227 -13.95 17.19 18.27
CA ASN A 227 -14.14 16.47 19.53
C ASN A 227 -14.60 15.01 19.36
N PRO A 228 -13.85 14.18 18.58
CA PRO A 228 -14.27 12.81 18.31
C PRO A 228 -14.19 11.95 19.57
N GLN A 229 -15.15 11.07 19.78
CA GLN A 229 -15.06 10.03 20.82
C GLN A 229 -14.15 8.89 20.39
N ARG A 230 -14.19 8.55 19.11
CA ARG A 230 -13.41 7.45 18.54
C ARG A 230 -12.97 7.76 17.11
N VAL A 231 -11.72 7.41 16.80
CA VAL A 231 -11.21 7.46 15.43
C VAL A 231 -10.62 6.10 15.07
N ARG A 232 -11.07 5.52 13.96
CA ARG A 232 -10.53 4.27 13.41
C ARG A 232 -9.72 4.56 12.16
N SER A 233 -8.74 3.73 11.89
CA SER A 233 -8.00 3.76 10.62
C SER A 233 -7.45 2.38 10.28
N PHE A 234 -6.96 2.24 9.06
CA PHE A 234 -6.40 0.99 8.54
C PHE A 234 -5.03 1.26 7.93
N SER A 235 -4.05 0.43 8.26
CA SER A 235 -2.74 0.46 7.63
C SER A 235 -2.50 -0.81 6.82
N ASP A 236 -2.03 -0.63 5.59
CA ASP A 236 -1.61 -1.71 4.70
C ASP A 236 -0.21 -2.20 5.13
N ARG A 237 -0.11 -3.46 5.55
CA ARG A 237 1.14 -4.07 6.04
C ARG A 237 2.20 -4.21 4.95
N ALA A 238 1.77 -4.25 3.70
CA ALA A 238 2.71 -4.28 2.58
C ALA A 238 3.53 -2.98 2.44
N HIS A 239 3.02 -1.85 2.98
CA HIS A 239 3.59 -0.53 2.72
C HIS A 239 3.93 0.29 3.98
N THR A 240 3.54 -0.16 5.18
CA THR A 240 3.81 0.59 6.41
C THR A 240 3.89 -0.30 7.64
N ARG A 241 4.76 0.09 8.58
CA ARG A 241 4.84 -0.52 9.93
C ARG A 241 3.73 -0.05 10.88
N GLY A 242 2.91 0.93 10.48
CA GLY A 242 1.91 1.51 11.37
C GLY A 242 2.43 2.51 12.41
N ASN A 243 3.72 2.85 12.41
CA ASN A 243 4.33 3.78 13.39
C ASN A 243 3.65 5.14 13.45
N LEU A 244 3.03 5.59 12.34
CA LEU A 244 2.22 6.79 12.30
C LEU A 244 1.12 6.73 13.38
N TYR A 245 0.37 5.65 13.40
CA TYR A 245 -0.79 5.47 14.28
C TYR A 245 -0.38 5.37 15.74
N SER A 246 0.65 4.58 16.05
CA SER A 246 1.20 4.48 17.41
C SER A 246 1.65 5.85 17.93
N ASN A 247 2.33 6.64 17.08
CA ASN A 247 2.80 8.00 17.43
C ASN A 247 1.65 9.00 17.61
N LEU A 248 0.47 8.77 17.03
CA LEU A 248 -0.74 9.55 17.22
C LEU A 248 -1.58 9.08 18.41
N GLY A 249 -1.16 8.03 19.12
CA GLY A 249 -1.87 7.48 20.28
C GLY A 249 -2.95 6.46 19.92
N PHE A 250 -2.98 5.96 18.68
CA PHE A 250 -3.84 4.84 18.32
C PHE A 250 -3.29 3.54 18.90
N LYS A 251 -4.20 2.61 19.20
CA LYS A 251 -3.88 1.22 19.58
C LYS A 251 -4.22 0.29 18.45
N GLU A 252 -3.40 -0.73 18.25
CA GLU A 252 -3.71 -1.84 17.35
C GLU A 252 -4.89 -2.63 17.93
N VAL A 253 -5.91 -2.90 17.13
CA VAL A 253 -7.11 -3.64 17.54
C VAL A 253 -7.18 -5.01 16.89
N ARG A 254 -6.82 -5.09 15.61
CA ARG A 254 -6.96 -6.32 14.83
C ARG A 254 -6.00 -6.32 13.64
N ARG A 255 -5.50 -7.50 13.29
CA ARG A 255 -4.87 -7.80 12.00
C ARG A 255 -5.83 -8.62 11.15
N SER A 256 -5.97 -8.27 9.88
CA SER A 256 -6.76 -9.04 8.92
C SER A 256 -5.91 -10.10 8.22
N ASP A 257 -6.58 -11.10 7.67
CA ASP A 257 -5.99 -11.93 6.63
C ASP A 257 -5.73 -11.11 5.36
N PRO A 258 -4.91 -11.63 4.42
CA PRO A 258 -4.65 -10.98 3.15
C PRO A 258 -5.92 -10.63 2.39
N GLY A 259 -5.98 -9.41 1.90
CA GLY A 259 -6.92 -9.00 0.87
C GLY A 259 -6.33 -9.26 -0.52
N TYR A 260 -7.11 -8.98 -1.57
CA TYR A 260 -6.61 -9.07 -2.92
C TYR A 260 -7.20 -7.98 -3.82
N VAL A 261 -6.48 -7.73 -4.91
CA VAL A 261 -6.96 -6.98 -6.07
C VAL A 261 -7.01 -7.91 -7.28
N TRP A 262 -7.91 -7.62 -8.21
CA TRP A 262 -7.87 -8.23 -9.53
C TRP A 262 -6.89 -7.45 -10.40
N VAL A 263 -5.97 -8.15 -11.06
CA VAL A 263 -5.00 -7.53 -11.98
C VAL A 263 -5.25 -8.09 -13.38
N ASN A 264 -5.40 -7.22 -14.35
CA ASN A 264 -5.50 -7.61 -15.75
C ASN A 264 -4.11 -7.85 -16.32
N LEU A 265 -3.81 -9.07 -16.76
CA LEU A 265 -2.49 -9.47 -17.24
C LEU A 265 -2.06 -8.83 -18.57
N TYR A 266 -2.95 -8.14 -19.30
CA TYR A 266 -2.57 -7.44 -20.52
C TYR A 266 -1.92 -6.07 -20.27
N ASN A 267 -2.34 -5.40 -19.17
CA ASN A 267 -1.92 -4.03 -18.90
C ASN A 267 -1.48 -3.78 -17.45
N ASP A 268 -1.40 -4.83 -16.63
CA ASP A 268 -1.07 -4.78 -15.21
C ASP A 268 -1.91 -3.75 -14.42
N LYS A 269 -3.16 -3.49 -14.85
CA LYS A 269 -4.04 -2.56 -14.15
C LYS A 269 -4.76 -3.26 -13.01
N PRO A 270 -4.67 -2.72 -11.77
CA PRO A 270 -5.37 -3.28 -10.62
C PRO A 270 -6.83 -2.80 -10.57
N TYR A 271 -7.72 -3.68 -10.11
CA TYR A 271 -9.14 -3.41 -9.92
C TYR A 271 -9.59 -3.94 -8.56
N HIS A 272 -10.43 -3.18 -7.90
CA HIS A 272 -10.99 -3.58 -6.62
C HIS A 272 -11.92 -4.80 -6.78
N ARG A 273 -11.88 -5.72 -5.81
CA ARG A 273 -12.69 -6.95 -5.80
C ARG A 273 -14.20 -6.71 -6.00
N TYR A 274 -14.72 -5.54 -5.62
CA TYR A 274 -16.11 -5.16 -5.84
C TYR A 274 -16.55 -5.25 -7.30
N ASN A 275 -15.66 -4.94 -8.24
CA ASN A 275 -15.96 -4.97 -9.67
C ASN A 275 -16.26 -6.39 -10.17
N ALA A 276 -15.68 -7.42 -9.55
CA ALA A 276 -15.87 -8.82 -9.92
C ALA A 276 -17.06 -9.50 -9.22
N GLN A 277 -17.74 -8.82 -8.31
CA GLN A 277 -18.94 -9.38 -7.69
C GLN A 277 -20.01 -9.68 -8.76
N LYS A 278 -20.71 -10.79 -8.62
CA LYS A 278 -21.68 -11.29 -9.64
C LYS A 278 -22.66 -10.23 -10.14
N GLN A 279 -23.06 -9.30 -9.27
CA GLN A 279 -23.95 -8.20 -9.61
C GLN A 279 -23.32 -7.13 -10.51
N ASN A 280 -21.99 -7.02 -10.53
CA ASN A 280 -21.27 -5.98 -11.24
C ASN A 280 -20.45 -6.52 -12.42
N ILE A 281 -20.16 -7.82 -12.45
CA ILE A 281 -19.13 -8.43 -13.30
C ILE A 281 -19.44 -8.28 -14.79
N ARG A 282 -20.73 -8.37 -15.21
CA ARG A 282 -21.15 -8.19 -16.61
C ARG A 282 -20.87 -6.76 -17.09
N GLU A 283 -21.28 -5.77 -16.30
CA GLU A 283 -21.03 -4.37 -16.61
C GLU A 283 -19.52 -4.05 -16.62
N PHE A 284 -18.81 -4.58 -15.64
CA PHE A 284 -17.35 -4.40 -15.52
C PHE A 284 -16.58 -4.97 -16.71
N LEU A 285 -16.91 -6.20 -17.12
CA LEU A 285 -16.25 -6.88 -18.24
C LEU A 285 -16.85 -6.51 -19.60
N LYS A 286 -17.98 -5.78 -19.61
CA LYS A 286 -18.75 -5.43 -20.82
C LYS A 286 -19.16 -6.66 -21.63
N ASP A 287 -19.60 -7.71 -20.94
CA ASP A 287 -19.98 -8.98 -21.54
C ASP A 287 -21.26 -9.51 -20.87
N ASP A 288 -22.39 -9.35 -21.58
CA ASP A 288 -23.71 -9.80 -21.11
C ASP A 288 -23.89 -11.32 -21.22
N SER A 289 -23.03 -12.00 -21.97
CA SER A 289 -23.10 -13.46 -22.20
C SER A 289 -22.55 -14.29 -21.04
N ILE A 290 -21.94 -13.63 -20.02
CA ILE A 290 -21.32 -14.31 -18.89
C ILE A 290 -22.33 -15.18 -18.15
N ASP A 291 -21.96 -16.45 -18.00
CA ASP A 291 -22.71 -17.40 -17.16
C ASP A 291 -22.42 -17.16 -15.67
N LEU A 292 -23.39 -16.58 -14.96
CA LEU A 292 -23.28 -16.27 -13.52
C LEU A 292 -23.40 -17.52 -12.62
N SER A 293 -23.62 -18.73 -13.16
CA SER A 293 -23.53 -19.98 -12.38
C SER A 293 -22.08 -20.31 -12.02
N ARG A 294 -21.11 -19.85 -12.82
CA ARG A 294 -19.67 -19.99 -12.57
C ARG A 294 -19.21 -19.15 -11.37
N THR A 295 -18.07 -19.51 -10.81
CA THR A 295 -17.45 -18.68 -9.75
C THR A 295 -16.92 -17.36 -10.30
N GLU A 296 -16.87 -16.31 -9.47
CA GLU A 296 -16.25 -15.04 -9.85
C GLU A 296 -14.80 -15.25 -10.34
N ARG A 297 -14.08 -16.16 -9.69
CA ARG A 297 -12.70 -16.51 -10.04
C ARG A 297 -12.59 -17.10 -11.44
N ASP A 298 -13.45 -18.05 -11.79
CA ASP A 298 -13.41 -18.68 -13.11
C ASP A 298 -13.79 -17.72 -14.23
N ILE A 299 -14.77 -16.84 -13.97
CA ILE A 299 -15.17 -15.80 -14.91
C ILE A 299 -14.00 -14.83 -15.14
N MET A 300 -13.42 -14.31 -14.07
CA MET A 300 -12.32 -13.35 -14.16
C MET A 300 -11.08 -13.97 -14.82
N ALA A 301 -10.74 -15.21 -14.49
CA ALA A 301 -9.64 -15.93 -15.12
C ALA A 301 -9.83 -16.10 -16.63
N SER A 302 -11.05 -16.42 -17.09
CA SER A 302 -11.36 -16.53 -18.54
C SER A 302 -11.24 -15.17 -19.28
N HIS A 303 -11.19 -14.03 -18.55
CA HIS A 303 -10.97 -12.69 -19.10
C HIS A 303 -9.56 -12.14 -18.79
N ASN A 304 -8.59 -13.03 -18.52
CA ASN A 304 -7.19 -12.69 -18.23
C ASN A 304 -6.96 -11.83 -16.98
N PHE A 305 -7.80 -11.99 -15.96
CA PHE A 305 -7.58 -11.40 -14.65
C PHE A 305 -7.09 -12.45 -13.67
N VAL A 306 -6.18 -12.03 -12.79
CA VAL A 306 -5.64 -12.84 -11.70
C VAL A 306 -5.80 -12.12 -10.37
N GLN A 307 -5.87 -12.86 -9.27
CA GLN A 307 -5.85 -12.30 -7.94
C GLN A 307 -4.41 -12.12 -7.47
N VAL A 308 -4.08 -10.93 -7.01
CA VAL A 308 -2.81 -10.62 -6.35
C VAL A 308 -3.13 -10.27 -4.89
N PHE A 309 -2.59 -11.07 -3.97
CA PHE A 309 -2.86 -10.95 -2.53
C PHE A 309 -1.85 -10.02 -1.86
N ASP A 310 -2.31 -9.26 -0.87
CA ASP A 310 -1.47 -8.40 -0.04
C ASP A 310 -0.98 -9.11 1.23
N SER A 311 -0.42 -8.36 2.19
CA SER A 311 0.05 -8.88 3.48
C SER A 311 -0.98 -8.69 4.61
N GLY A 312 -2.20 -8.31 4.27
CA GLY A 312 -3.24 -7.93 5.23
C GLY A 312 -3.13 -6.50 5.72
N THR A 313 -4.06 -6.11 6.58
CA THR A 313 -4.16 -4.77 7.15
C THR A 313 -4.16 -4.83 8.66
N ILE A 314 -3.71 -3.74 9.30
CA ILE A 314 -3.87 -3.53 10.74
C ILE A 314 -4.99 -2.50 10.93
N THR A 315 -5.96 -2.84 11.78
CA THR A 315 -6.99 -1.90 12.25
C THR A 315 -6.48 -1.18 13.49
N TRP A 316 -6.51 0.13 13.44
CA TRP A 316 -6.09 1.04 14.50
C TRP A 316 -7.26 1.79 15.07
N GLU A 317 -7.29 1.99 16.39
CA GLU A 317 -8.33 2.74 17.06
C GLU A 317 -7.72 3.73 18.07
N TRP A 318 -8.16 4.97 17.99
CA TRP A 318 -7.93 6.02 18.97
C TRP A 318 -9.25 6.35 19.68
N LYS A 319 -9.21 6.55 21.00
CA LYS A 319 -10.36 6.98 21.83
C LYS A 319 -10.00 8.23 22.58
N SER A 320 -10.99 9.12 22.76
CA SER A 320 -10.85 10.21 23.72
C SER A 320 -10.72 9.63 25.13
N ASN A 321 -9.84 10.24 25.92
CA ASN A 321 -9.71 9.91 27.34
C ASN A 321 -10.92 10.43 28.13
#